data_0e1987f1a3f88442bc7207fb6319aae2
#
_entry.id   0e1987f1a3f88442bc7207fb6319aae2
#
_cell.length_a   1.000
_cell.length_b   1.000
_cell.length_c   1.000
_cell.angle_alpha   90.00
_cell.angle_beta   90.00
_cell.angle_gamma   90.00
#
_symmetry.space_group_name_H-M   'P 1'
#
loop_
_entity.id
_entity.type
_entity.pdbx_description
1 polymer ?
#
loop_
_entity_poly.entity_id
_entity_poly.type
_entity_poly.pdbx_seq_one_letter_code
_entity_poly.pdbx_strand_id
1 'polypeptide(L)'
;MINKSLGTFILGSLIILDAFVWGLIFLQPKTISPEIHFLDVGQGDSTLLLLPSKVKILTDAGPDGKVISSLEKSMPFYSPYIDLGIISHPQRDHYNGFNYLLNHYRFGAFLVNGRDAPAPGAEWASLLETIEKRGIPIIVIGEGARLRYDDTVMSIVSPIKE
;
A
#
# COMPACT_ATOMS: atom_id res chain seq x y z
N MET A 1 -39.56 -10.15 -39.97
CA MET A 1 -38.89 -8.85 -40.30
C MET A 1 -39.06 -7.93 -39.08
N ILE A 2 -38.01 -7.61 -38.40
CA ILE A 2 -38.03 -6.66 -37.27
C ILE A 2 -38.36 -5.27 -37.84
N ASN A 3 -39.39 -4.63 -37.29
CA ASN A 3 -39.80 -3.28 -37.70
C ASN A 3 -38.60 -2.34 -37.51
N LYS A 4 -38.22 -1.60 -38.56
CA LYS A 4 -37.03 -0.68 -38.49
C LYS A 4 -37.13 0.29 -37.36
N SER A 5 -38.33 0.79 -37.02
CA SER A 5 -38.56 1.69 -35.88
C SER A 5 -38.31 1.01 -34.53
N LEU A 6 -38.65 -0.27 -34.39
CA LEU A 6 -38.40 -1.03 -33.16
C LEU A 6 -36.91 -1.28 -32.97
N GLY A 7 -36.18 -1.60 -34.05
CA GLY A 7 -34.72 -1.79 -34.01
C GLY A 7 -33.99 -0.49 -33.58
N THR A 8 -34.40 0.66 -34.11
CA THR A 8 -33.82 1.97 -33.73
C THR A 8 -34.11 2.32 -32.28
N PHE A 9 -35.32 2.01 -31.80
CA PHE A 9 -35.68 2.24 -30.40
C PHE A 9 -34.86 1.40 -29.42
N ILE A 10 -34.68 0.09 -29.75
CA ILE A 10 -33.82 -0.82 -28.94
C ILE A 10 -32.37 -0.33 -28.92
N LEU A 11 -31.82 0.04 -30.06
CA LEU A 11 -30.45 0.55 -30.14
C LEU A 11 -30.27 1.83 -29.31
N GLY A 12 -31.21 2.77 -29.41
CA GLY A 12 -31.20 4.01 -28.61
C GLY A 12 -31.24 3.74 -27.10
N SER A 13 -32.09 2.79 -26.67
CA SER A 13 -32.19 2.39 -25.26
C SER A 13 -30.90 1.74 -24.75
N LEU A 14 -30.22 0.93 -25.56
CA LEU A 14 -28.94 0.33 -25.20
C LEU A 14 -27.85 1.38 -25.04
N ILE A 15 -27.77 2.36 -25.94
CA ILE A 15 -26.78 3.46 -25.85
C ILE A 15 -27.02 4.30 -24.57
N ILE A 16 -28.29 4.60 -24.25
CA ILE A 16 -28.61 5.33 -23.03
C ILE A 16 -28.24 4.52 -21.79
N LEU A 17 -28.54 3.23 -21.78
CA LEU A 17 -28.18 2.34 -20.67
C LEU A 17 -26.65 2.26 -20.51
N ASP A 18 -25.91 2.11 -21.60
CA ASP A 18 -24.44 2.07 -21.59
C ASP A 18 -23.88 3.39 -21.04
N ALA A 19 -24.33 4.53 -21.54
CA ALA A 19 -23.93 5.83 -21.05
C ALA A 19 -24.26 6.03 -19.55
N PHE A 20 -25.40 5.51 -19.10
CA PHE A 20 -25.80 5.55 -17.68
C PHE A 20 -24.86 4.70 -16.82
N VAL A 21 -24.54 3.47 -17.26
CA VAL A 21 -23.60 2.58 -16.54
C VAL A 21 -22.21 3.21 -16.44
N TRP A 22 -21.70 3.78 -17.54
CA TRP A 22 -20.44 4.50 -17.52
C TRP A 22 -20.50 5.73 -16.59
N GLY A 23 -21.62 6.45 -16.60
CA GLY A 23 -21.86 7.55 -15.67
C GLY A 23 -21.74 7.10 -14.21
N LEU A 24 -22.36 5.97 -13.84
CA LEU A 24 -22.25 5.41 -12.49
C LEU A 24 -20.81 5.03 -12.12
N ILE A 25 -20.04 4.51 -13.07
CA ILE A 25 -18.63 4.12 -12.85
C ILE A 25 -17.75 5.36 -12.64
N PHE A 26 -17.91 6.40 -13.46
CA PHE A 26 -17.06 7.60 -13.40
C PHE A 26 -17.49 8.60 -12.32
N LEU A 27 -18.78 8.60 -11.95
CA LEU A 27 -19.34 9.49 -10.92
C LEU A 27 -19.27 8.88 -9.51
N GLN A 28 -18.66 7.70 -9.32
CA GLN A 28 -18.44 7.19 -7.97
C GLN A 28 -17.62 8.21 -7.18
N PRO A 29 -18.12 8.68 -6.02
CA PRO A 29 -17.34 9.58 -5.19
C PRO A 29 -16.05 8.88 -4.82
N LYS A 30 -14.90 9.51 -5.10
CA LYS A 30 -13.63 9.06 -4.56
C LYS A 30 -13.79 8.98 -3.06
N THR A 31 -13.48 7.84 -2.46
CA THR A 31 -13.42 7.71 -1.00
C THR A 31 -12.49 8.80 -0.47
N ILE A 32 -13.07 9.79 0.20
CA ILE A 32 -12.36 11.00 0.64
C ILE A 32 -11.62 10.73 1.95
N SER A 33 -11.93 9.62 2.63
CA SER A 33 -11.36 9.30 3.94
C SER A 33 -10.23 8.29 3.82
N PRO A 34 -9.09 8.49 4.51
CA PRO A 34 -8.08 7.46 4.66
C PRO A 34 -8.63 6.30 5.49
N GLU A 35 -8.21 5.09 5.16
CA GLU A 35 -8.52 3.88 5.91
C GLU A 35 -7.25 3.35 6.56
N ILE A 36 -7.36 2.91 7.81
CA ILE A 36 -6.26 2.28 8.55
C ILE A 36 -6.68 0.86 8.89
N HIS A 37 -5.88 -0.10 8.45
CA HIS A 37 -6.07 -1.52 8.71
C HIS A 37 -4.94 -2.03 9.59
N PHE A 38 -5.25 -2.48 10.80
CA PHE A 38 -4.31 -3.21 11.65
C PHE A 38 -4.31 -4.67 11.21
N LEU A 39 -3.16 -5.15 10.75
CA LEU A 39 -3.03 -6.48 10.17
C LEU A 39 -2.73 -7.52 11.25
N ASP A 40 -3.43 -8.66 11.23
CA ASP A 40 -3.10 -9.77 12.11
C ASP A 40 -1.84 -10.49 11.61
N VAL A 41 -0.70 -10.16 12.20
CA VAL A 41 0.59 -10.78 11.92
C VAL A 41 1.08 -11.71 13.06
N GLY A 42 0.25 -11.90 14.08
CA GLY A 42 0.58 -12.64 15.29
C GLY A 42 1.36 -11.76 16.26
N GLN A 43 2.61 -12.11 16.56
CA GLN A 43 3.50 -11.26 17.34
C GLN A 43 4.08 -10.16 16.46
N GLY A 44 4.21 -8.94 16.98
CA GLY A 44 4.72 -7.78 16.26
C GLY A 44 3.63 -6.91 15.66
N ASP A 45 4.04 -5.94 14.87
CA ASP A 45 3.16 -4.92 14.32
C ASP A 45 3.11 -4.95 12.80
N SER A 46 1.93 -4.61 12.25
CA SER A 46 1.78 -4.31 10.83
C SER A 46 0.52 -3.48 10.63
N THR A 47 0.66 -2.35 9.95
CA THR A 47 -0.45 -1.44 9.68
C THR A 47 -0.44 -1.01 8.23
N LEU A 48 -1.57 -1.22 7.55
CA LEU A 48 -1.80 -0.72 6.19
C LEU A 48 -2.63 0.56 6.25
N LEU A 49 -2.10 1.63 5.68
CA LEU A 49 -2.81 2.87 5.46
C LEU A 49 -3.16 3.00 3.98
N LEU A 50 -4.45 3.12 3.69
CA LEU A 50 -4.98 3.41 2.36
C LEU A 50 -5.38 4.88 2.32
N LEU A 51 -4.68 5.68 1.53
CA LEU A 51 -4.99 7.09 1.35
C LEU A 51 -5.99 7.30 0.21
N PRO A 52 -6.68 8.44 0.19
CA PRO A 52 -7.37 8.89 -1.00
C PRO A 52 -6.47 8.78 -2.23
N SER A 53 -7.02 8.53 -3.41
CA SER A 53 -6.24 8.31 -4.64
C SER A 53 -5.44 7.00 -4.69
N LYS A 54 -5.76 6.03 -3.82
CA LYS A 54 -5.24 4.64 -3.83
C LYS A 54 -3.76 4.49 -3.44
N VAL A 55 -3.15 5.47 -2.80
CA VAL A 55 -1.81 5.32 -2.21
C VAL A 55 -1.86 4.36 -1.03
N LYS A 56 -0.94 3.42 -1.00
CA LYS A 56 -0.81 2.36 0.00
C LYS A 56 0.51 2.51 0.74
N ILE A 57 0.41 2.60 2.05
CA ILE A 57 1.56 2.69 2.94
C ILE A 57 1.47 1.53 3.92
N LEU A 58 2.49 0.69 3.95
CA LEU A 58 2.60 -0.41 4.90
C LEU A 58 3.67 -0.08 5.93
N THR A 59 3.26 0.08 7.18
CA THR A 59 4.17 0.29 8.30
C THR A 59 4.33 -1.02 9.05
N ASP A 60 5.55 -1.51 9.11
CA ASP A 60 5.95 -2.80 9.64
C ASP A 60 5.24 -3.99 8.95
N ALA A 61 5.74 -5.18 9.12
CA ALA A 61 5.25 -6.36 8.41
C ALA A 61 5.25 -7.63 9.26
N GLY A 62 5.47 -7.51 10.56
CA GLY A 62 5.52 -8.65 11.45
C GLY A 62 6.73 -9.56 11.24
N PRO A 63 6.77 -10.72 11.93
CA PRO A 63 7.93 -11.60 11.98
C PRO A 63 8.08 -12.57 10.82
N ASP A 64 7.04 -12.79 10.02
CA ASP A 64 6.99 -13.87 9.03
C ASP A 64 6.02 -13.62 7.87
N GLY A 65 5.77 -14.65 7.06
CA GLY A 65 4.89 -14.58 5.89
C GLY A 65 3.38 -14.47 6.18
N LYS A 66 2.93 -14.49 7.44
CA LYS A 66 1.51 -14.34 7.81
C LYS A 66 0.95 -12.99 7.32
N VAL A 67 1.81 -11.98 7.22
CA VAL A 67 1.45 -10.66 6.69
C VAL A 67 0.83 -10.73 5.29
N ILE A 68 1.24 -11.68 4.44
CA ILE A 68 0.72 -11.82 3.07
C ILE A 68 -0.79 -12.04 3.11
N SER A 69 -1.24 -13.06 3.87
CA SER A 69 -2.67 -13.38 3.95
C SER A 69 -3.50 -12.30 4.63
N SER A 70 -2.91 -11.56 5.58
CA SER A 70 -3.58 -10.43 6.24
C SER A 70 -3.70 -9.23 5.33
N LEU A 71 -2.67 -8.98 4.52
CA LEU A 71 -2.65 -7.89 3.54
C LEU A 71 -3.64 -8.16 2.41
N GLU A 72 -3.71 -9.40 1.90
CA GLU A 72 -4.66 -9.81 0.86
C GLU A 72 -6.13 -9.60 1.26
N LYS A 73 -6.46 -9.77 2.54
CA LYS A 73 -7.82 -9.51 3.05
C LYS A 73 -8.15 -8.01 3.09
N SER A 74 -7.15 -7.16 3.21
CA SER A 74 -7.28 -5.71 3.40
C SER A 74 -7.06 -4.91 2.12
N MET A 75 -6.49 -5.54 1.09
CA MET A 75 -6.20 -4.87 -0.18
C MET A 75 -7.16 -5.31 -1.30
N PRO A 76 -7.46 -4.42 -2.26
CA PRO A 76 -8.20 -4.80 -3.46
C PRO A 76 -7.46 -5.89 -4.24
N PHE A 77 -8.19 -6.89 -4.71
CA PHE A 77 -7.72 -8.12 -5.33
C PHE A 77 -6.66 -8.00 -6.45
N TYR A 78 -6.45 -6.83 -7.05
CA TYR A 78 -5.56 -6.65 -8.22
C TYR A 78 -4.46 -5.60 -8.02
N SER A 79 -3.99 -5.37 -6.79
CA SER A 79 -2.98 -4.34 -6.58
C SER A 79 -1.71 -4.89 -5.90
N PRO A 80 -0.78 -5.53 -6.66
CA PRO A 80 0.47 -6.04 -6.10
C PRO A 80 1.53 -4.94 -5.91
N TYR A 81 1.11 -3.68 -5.73
CA TYR A 81 1.99 -2.54 -5.55
C TYR A 81 1.67 -1.80 -4.26
N ILE A 82 2.69 -1.52 -3.48
CA ILE A 82 2.65 -0.71 -2.25
C ILE A 82 3.56 0.49 -2.49
N ASP A 83 3.05 1.69 -2.28
CA ASP A 83 3.79 2.91 -2.57
C ASP A 83 4.96 3.10 -1.61
N LEU A 84 4.72 2.88 -0.32
CA LEU A 84 5.75 3.00 0.71
C LEU A 84 5.71 1.81 1.67
N GLY A 85 6.89 1.22 1.93
CA GLY A 85 7.14 0.38 3.08
C GLY A 85 7.84 1.21 4.14
N ILE A 86 7.31 1.24 5.37
CA ILE A 86 7.94 1.94 6.48
C ILE A 86 8.40 0.89 7.49
N ILE A 87 9.66 0.93 7.88
CA ILE A 87 10.21 0.10 8.94
C ILE A 87 10.45 1.01 10.14
N SER A 88 9.62 0.85 11.17
CA SER A 88 9.66 1.69 12.38
C SER A 88 10.98 1.54 13.12
N HIS A 89 11.48 0.31 13.23
CA HIS A 89 12.79 0.00 13.82
C HIS A 89 13.25 -1.42 13.41
N PRO A 90 14.56 -1.69 13.46
CA PRO A 90 15.13 -2.92 12.95
C PRO A 90 15.02 -4.10 13.95
N GLN A 91 13.80 -4.39 14.45
CA GLN A 91 13.49 -5.60 15.19
C GLN A 91 12.77 -6.59 14.30
N ARG A 92 13.05 -7.88 14.47
CA ARG A 92 12.61 -8.95 13.58
C ARG A 92 11.09 -9.03 13.42
N ASP A 93 10.36 -8.79 14.49
CA ASP A 93 8.90 -8.80 14.54
C ASP A 93 8.24 -7.55 13.90
N HIS A 94 9.05 -6.63 13.37
CA HIS A 94 8.61 -5.47 12.61
C HIS A 94 9.02 -5.53 11.14
N TYR A 95 10.25 -5.95 10.84
CA TYR A 95 10.74 -5.89 9.47
C TYR A 95 10.69 -7.21 8.69
N ASN A 96 10.73 -8.38 9.38
CA ASN A 96 11.04 -9.63 8.68
C ASN A 96 9.97 -10.06 7.67
N GLY A 97 8.72 -9.67 7.88
CA GLY A 97 7.65 -9.91 6.94
C GLY A 97 7.89 -9.30 5.54
N PHE A 98 8.67 -8.21 5.46
CA PHE A 98 9.04 -7.62 4.17
C PHE A 98 9.90 -8.56 3.31
N ASN A 99 10.72 -9.44 3.90
CA ASN A 99 11.46 -10.46 3.16
C ASN A 99 10.52 -11.40 2.38
N TYR A 100 9.34 -11.67 2.92
CA TYR A 100 8.31 -12.48 2.27
C TYR A 100 7.50 -11.64 1.27
N LEU A 101 7.11 -10.42 1.65
CA LEU A 101 6.30 -9.54 0.81
C LEU A 101 7.01 -9.15 -0.48
N LEU A 102 8.31 -8.95 -0.46
CA LEU A 102 9.07 -8.59 -1.65
C LEU A 102 8.96 -9.63 -2.78
N ASN A 103 8.59 -10.87 -2.50
CA ASN A 103 8.36 -11.89 -3.52
C ASN A 103 6.97 -11.84 -4.14
N HIS A 104 6.04 -11.12 -3.54
CA HIS A 104 4.63 -11.04 -3.94
C HIS A 104 4.21 -9.62 -4.35
N TYR A 105 4.86 -8.60 -3.77
CA TYR A 105 4.53 -7.19 -3.95
C TYR A 105 5.73 -6.39 -4.46
N ARG A 106 5.42 -5.36 -5.23
CA ARG A 106 6.39 -4.32 -5.62
C ARG A 106 6.24 -3.14 -4.68
N PHE A 107 7.35 -2.52 -4.31
CA PHE A 107 7.39 -1.34 -3.46
C PHE A 107 7.97 -0.16 -4.24
N GLY A 108 7.41 1.03 -4.01
CA GLY A 108 7.92 2.27 -4.58
C GLY A 108 9.16 2.79 -3.87
N ALA A 109 9.15 2.77 -2.53
CA ALA A 109 10.28 3.13 -1.69
C ALA A 109 10.15 2.49 -0.30
N PHE A 110 11.27 2.43 0.43
CA PHE A 110 11.30 2.12 1.85
C PHE A 110 11.73 3.33 2.67
N LEU A 111 11.05 3.54 3.80
CA LEU A 111 11.41 4.54 4.78
C LEU A 111 11.92 3.84 6.04
N VAL A 112 13.05 4.28 6.56
CA VAL A 112 13.67 3.73 7.75
C VAL A 112 14.06 4.87 8.71
N ASN A 113 14.16 4.56 10.00
CA ASN A 113 14.52 5.56 11.03
C ASN A 113 16.03 5.88 11.12
N GLY A 114 16.86 5.19 10.33
CA GLY A 114 18.33 5.37 10.32
C GLY A 114 19.05 4.82 11.55
N ARG A 115 18.36 4.12 12.45
CA ARG A 115 19.01 3.47 13.60
C ARG A 115 19.52 2.10 13.20
N ASP A 116 20.70 1.78 13.66
CA ASP A 116 21.27 0.46 13.51
C ASP A 116 20.54 -0.55 14.40
N ALA A 117 20.38 -1.78 13.90
CA ALA A 117 19.94 -2.87 14.75
C ALA A 117 21.00 -3.16 15.83
N PRO A 118 20.62 -3.30 17.10
CA PRO A 118 21.59 -3.60 18.19
C PRO A 118 22.40 -4.88 17.94
N ALA A 119 21.85 -5.80 17.16
CA ALA A 119 22.49 -7.00 16.62
C ALA A 119 21.78 -7.35 15.32
N PRO A 120 22.24 -6.82 14.16
CA PRO A 120 21.55 -7.08 12.91
C PRO A 120 21.64 -8.58 12.60
N GLY A 121 20.49 -9.25 12.60
CA GLY A 121 20.38 -10.63 12.15
C GLY A 121 20.66 -10.75 10.65
N ALA A 122 20.95 -11.96 10.19
CA ALA A 122 21.17 -12.24 8.77
C ALA A 122 19.96 -11.82 7.92
N GLU A 123 18.76 -11.90 8.46
CA GLU A 123 17.50 -11.52 7.80
C GLU A 123 17.41 -10.01 7.53
N TRP A 124 17.97 -9.16 8.43
CA TRP A 124 18.01 -7.72 8.23
C TRP A 124 18.93 -7.34 7.07
N ALA A 125 20.16 -7.90 7.07
CA ALA A 125 21.11 -7.68 5.99
C ALA A 125 20.55 -8.18 4.65
N SER A 126 19.90 -9.35 4.64
CA SER A 126 19.24 -9.91 3.46
C SER A 126 18.13 -9.02 2.92
N LEU A 127 17.34 -8.41 3.81
CA LEU A 127 16.29 -7.47 3.43
C LEU A 127 16.87 -6.26 2.71
N LEU A 128 17.85 -5.60 3.32
CA LEU A 128 18.46 -4.40 2.75
C LEU A 128 19.13 -4.71 1.39
N GLU A 129 19.88 -5.81 1.31
CA GLU A 129 20.48 -6.26 0.05
C GLU A 129 19.44 -6.53 -1.04
N THR A 130 18.30 -7.13 -0.67
CA THR A 130 17.22 -7.42 -1.62
C THR A 130 16.57 -6.13 -2.13
N ILE A 131 16.32 -5.16 -1.25
CA ILE A 131 15.78 -3.86 -1.61
C ILE A 131 16.72 -3.14 -2.57
N GLU A 132 18.01 -3.11 -2.25
CA GLU A 132 19.05 -2.48 -3.07
C GLU A 132 19.19 -3.15 -4.45
N LYS A 133 19.26 -4.47 -4.50
CA LYS A 133 19.34 -5.24 -5.76
C LYS A 133 18.14 -5.01 -6.67
N ARG A 134 16.97 -4.70 -6.10
CA ARG A 134 15.76 -4.36 -6.87
C ARG A 134 15.71 -2.90 -7.28
N GLY A 135 16.69 -2.10 -6.90
CA GLY A 135 16.73 -0.66 -7.19
C GLY A 135 15.62 0.13 -6.48
N ILE A 136 15.10 -0.38 -5.35
CA ILE A 136 14.06 0.29 -4.58
C ILE A 136 14.74 1.32 -3.66
N PRO A 137 14.35 2.62 -3.69
CA PRO A 137 14.95 3.63 -2.84
C PRO A 137 14.75 3.32 -1.34
N ILE A 138 15.81 3.49 -0.54
CA ILE A 138 15.75 3.52 0.92
C ILE A 138 15.98 4.96 1.37
N ILE A 139 15.03 5.53 2.10
CA ILE A 139 15.06 6.91 2.56
C ILE A 139 15.07 6.93 4.08
N VAL A 140 16.09 7.54 4.66
CA VAL A 140 16.17 7.74 6.12
C VAL A 140 15.31 8.93 6.51
N ILE A 141 14.38 8.70 7.44
CA ILE A 141 13.48 9.73 7.94
C ILE A 141 13.56 9.84 9.47
N GLY A 142 13.22 11.01 10.00
CA GLY A 142 13.17 11.27 11.45
C GLY A 142 12.24 12.42 11.76
N GLU A 143 12.20 12.83 13.01
CA GLU A 143 11.36 13.94 13.50
C GLU A 143 11.44 15.16 12.58
N GLY A 144 10.27 15.75 12.31
CA GLY A 144 10.11 16.93 11.45
C GLY A 144 10.05 16.63 9.96
N ALA A 145 10.35 15.40 9.52
CA ALA A 145 10.12 15.00 8.14
C ALA A 145 8.61 14.98 7.83
N ARG A 146 8.28 15.31 6.60
CA ARG A 146 6.89 15.32 6.12
C ARG A 146 6.77 14.56 4.82
N LEU A 147 5.83 13.64 4.78
CA LEU A 147 5.39 12.97 3.57
C LEU A 147 4.15 13.69 3.06
N ARG A 148 4.21 14.16 1.83
CA ARG A 148 3.06 14.85 1.21
C ARG A 148 2.62 14.07 -0.02
N TYR A 149 1.34 13.84 -0.09
CA TYR A 149 0.70 13.29 -1.26
C TYR A 149 -0.67 13.95 -1.45
N ASP A 150 -0.85 14.66 -2.56
CA ASP A 150 -2.03 15.47 -2.83
C ASP A 150 -2.31 16.42 -1.64
N ASP A 151 -3.53 16.40 -1.09
CA ASP A 151 -3.91 17.20 0.08
C ASP A 151 -3.54 16.52 1.43
N THR A 152 -3.00 15.30 1.39
CA THR A 152 -2.62 14.56 2.60
C THR A 152 -1.19 14.89 3.00
N VAL A 153 -1.00 15.24 4.27
CA VAL A 153 0.30 15.46 4.89
C VAL A 153 0.45 14.56 6.11
N MET A 154 1.48 13.72 6.11
CA MET A 154 1.89 12.92 7.25
C MET A 154 3.16 13.52 7.84
N SER A 155 3.13 13.84 9.12
CA SER A 155 4.30 14.37 9.85
C SER A 155 4.94 13.27 10.67
N ILE A 156 6.24 13.14 10.57
CA ILE A 156 7.02 12.21 11.39
C ILE A 156 7.34 12.90 12.72
N VAL A 157 6.84 12.35 13.82
CA VAL A 157 6.99 12.89 15.15
C VAL A 157 8.06 12.17 16.00
N SER A 158 8.59 11.05 15.51
CA SER A 158 9.59 10.22 16.17
C SER A 158 10.32 9.38 15.11
N PRO A 159 11.59 8.95 15.34
CA PRO A 159 12.45 9.31 16.49
C PRO A 159 12.99 10.74 16.41
N ILE A 160 13.26 11.31 17.59
CA ILE A 160 13.96 12.59 17.71
C ILE A 160 15.38 12.40 17.14
N LYS A 161 15.85 13.36 16.36
CA LYS A 161 17.25 13.39 15.92
C LYS A 161 18.13 13.68 17.12
N GLU A 162 18.99 12.74 17.47
CA GLU A 162 20.07 12.94 18.42
C GLU A 162 21.17 13.83 17.83
#